data_d27598b14feddf45495d889aba29ad0a
#
_entry.id   d27598b14feddf45495d889aba29ad0a
#
_cell.length_a   1.000
_cell.length_b   1.000
_cell.length_c   1.000
_cell.angle_alpha   90.00
_cell.angle_beta   90.00
_cell.angle_gamma   90.00
#
_symmetry.space_group_name_H-M   'P 1'
#
loop_
_entity.id
_entity.type
_entity.pdbx_description
1 polymer ?
#
loop_
_entity_poly.entity_id
_entity_poly.type
_entity_poly.pdbx_seq_one_letter_code
_entity_poly.pdbx_strand_id
1 'polypeptide(L)'
;EIPDPPDLYGKSKLLGELDFENTLTIRKSVIGHELISRNGLLEWFLSQNKFVEGYKNVIFSGTTVLELAILIEKYIIPRSDLKGILNISGESISKFDLLKIISDVYQTSTEIIPYESIKINRTLNSSQFNKLTGYQTKSWKSLIKSMEEFNLLNQ
;
A
#
# COMPACT_ATOMS: atom_id res chain seq x y z
N GLU A 1 9.17 -17.97 -1.34
CA GLU A 1 7.78 -18.49 -1.29
C GLU A 1 7.23 -18.54 -2.71
N ILE A 2 6.64 -19.65 -3.13
CA ILE A 2 6.04 -19.79 -4.47
C ILE A 2 4.71 -19.02 -4.47
N PRO A 3 4.50 -18.07 -5.39
CA PRO A 3 3.25 -17.33 -5.48
C PRO A 3 2.09 -18.25 -5.89
N ASP A 4 0.99 -18.18 -5.15
CA ASP A 4 -0.23 -18.94 -5.46
C ASP A 4 -1.46 -17.99 -5.40
N PRO A 5 -1.63 -17.13 -6.40
CA PRO A 5 -2.75 -16.19 -6.44
C PRO A 5 -4.08 -16.92 -6.68
N PRO A 6 -5.10 -16.70 -5.83
CA PRO A 6 -6.37 -17.42 -5.90
C PRO A 6 -7.28 -16.92 -7.03
N ASP A 7 -7.07 -15.73 -7.55
CA ASP A 7 -7.94 -15.08 -8.52
C ASP A 7 -7.24 -14.78 -9.85
N LEU A 8 -8.04 -14.47 -10.88
CA LEU A 8 -7.55 -14.16 -12.23
C LEU A 8 -6.68 -12.89 -12.24
N TYR A 9 -6.99 -11.89 -11.41
CA TYR A 9 -6.21 -10.67 -11.30
C TYR A 9 -4.79 -10.98 -10.79
N GLY A 10 -4.68 -11.70 -9.69
CA GLY A 10 -3.38 -12.10 -9.15
C GLY A 10 -2.58 -12.98 -10.12
N LYS A 11 -3.24 -13.92 -10.83
CA LYS A 11 -2.61 -14.74 -11.87
C LYS A 11 -2.08 -13.89 -13.03
N SER A 12 -2.85 -12.90 -13.51
CA SER A 12 -2.39 -12.00 -14.57
C SER A 12 -1.19 -11.15 -14.14
N LYS A 13 -1.15 -10.71 -12.88
CA LYS A 13 0.01 -9.98 -12.33
C LYS A 13 1.23 -10.87 -12.22
N LEU A 14 1.07 -12.11 -11.77
CA LEU A 14 2.17 -13.09 -11.71
C LEU A 14 2.76 -13.38 -13.09
N LEU A 15 1.92 -13.55 -14.11
CA LEU A 15 2.37 -13.76 -15.51
C LEU A 15 3.15 -12.56 -16.07
N GLY A 16 2.92 -11.36 -15.56
CA GLY A 16 3.63 -10.14 -15.95
C GLY A 16 4.95 -9.90 -15.19
N GLU A 17 5.32 -10.76 -14.23
CA GLU A 17 6.59 -10.63 -13.52
C GLU A 17 7.75 -11.05 -14.41
N LEU A 18 8.78 -10.21 -14.45
CA LEU A 18 10.01 -10.46 -15.19
C LEU A 18 11.12 -10.78 -14.19
N ASP A 19 11.79 -11.91 -14.41
CA ASP A 19 12.94 -12.35 -13.60
C ASP A 19 14.11 -12.72 -14.53
N PHE A 20 14.54 -11.72 -15.32
CA PHE A 20 15.72 -11.84 -16.21
C PHE A 20 16.91 -11.10 -15.60
N GLU A 21 18.10 -11.34 -16.14
CA GLU A 21 19.37 -10.86 -15.58
C GLU A 21 19.41 -9.35 -15.32
N ASN A 22 18.78 -8.53 -16.14
CA ASN A 22 18.81 -7.07 -16.05
C ASN A 22 17.43 -6.46 -15.77
N THR A 23 16.56 -7.19 -15.08
CA THR A 23 15.22 -6.70 -14.72
C THR A 23 15.04 -6.62 -13.22
N LEU A 24 14.21 -5.68 -12.80
CA LEU A 24 13.71 -5.56 -11.42
C LEU A 24 12.19 -5.53 -11.44
N THR A 25 11.57 -6.55 -10.88
CA THR A 25 10.13 -6.58 -10.61
C THR A 25 9.87 -6.20 -9.16
N ILE A 26 9.01 -5.20 -8.95
CA ILE A 26 8.61 -4.73 -7.63
C ILE A 26 7.19 -5.20 -7.34
N ARG A 27 7.03 -6.08 -6.34
CA ARG A 27 5.73 -6.43 -5.79
C ARG A 27 5.36 -5.42 -4.70
N LYS A 28 4.21 -4.80 -4.85
CA LYS A 28 3.75 -3.75 -3.95
C LYS A 28 2.23 -3.75 -3.82
N SER A 29 1.73 -3.15 -2.75
CA SER A 29 0.34 -2.74 -2.63
C SER A 29 0.33 -1.27 -2.20
N VAL A 30 -0.50 -0.44 -2.82
CA VAL A 30 -0.49 1.00 -2.56
C VAL A 30 -1.88 1.54 -2.32
N ILE A 31 -1.93 2.63 -1.56
CA ILE A 31 -3.10 3.50 -1.44
C ILE A 31 -2.69 4.93 -1.81
N GLY A 32 -3.62 5.69 -2.35
CA GLY A 32 -3.36 7.10 -2.71
C GLY A 32 -4.56 7.73 -3.38
N HIS A 33 -4.45 9.02 -3.61
CA HIS A 33 -5.43 9.75 -4.40
C HIS A 33 -5.41 9.28 -5.86
N GLU A 34 -6.58 9.18 -6.45
CA GLU A 34 -6.75 8.82 -7.85
C GLU A 34 -7.04 10.07 -8.67
N LEU A 35 -6.36 10.21 -9.82
CA LEU A 35 -6.53 11.39 -10.67
C LEU A 35 -7.88 11.46 -11.38
N ILE A 36 -8.47 10.32 -11.72
CA ILE A 36 -9.67 10.24 -12.56
C ILE A 36 -10.76 9.38 -11.93
N SER A 37 -10.41 8.17 -11.48
CA SER A 37 -11.35 7.23 -10.89
C SER A 37 -11.53 7.47 -9.39
N ARG A 38 -12.58 6.87 -8.79
CA ARG A 38 -12.82 6.91 -7.34
C ARG A 38 -13.06 5.51 -6.80
N ASN A 39 -12.33 4.52 -7.35
CA ASN A 39 -12.52 3.12 -7.02
C ASN A 39 -11.53 2.62 -5.94
N GLY A 40 -10.45 3.37 -5.69
CA GLY A 40 -9.46 3.05 -4.68
C GLY A 40 -10.00 3.22 -3.25
N LEU A 41 -9.38 2.52 -2.30
CA LEU A 41 -9.81 2.51 -0.91
C LEU A 41 -9.91 3.93 -0.30
N LEU A 42 -8.95 4.79 -0.60
CA LEU A 42 -8.91 6.15 -0.06
C LEU A 42 -10.10 6.97 -0.56
N GLU A 43 -10.26 7.09 -1.89
CA GLU A 43 -11.34 7.88 -2.48
C GLU A 43 -12.73 7.33 -2.13
N TRP A 44 -12.86 5.99 -2.13
CA TRP A 44 -14.08 5.34 -1.67
C TRP A 44 -14.40 5.74 -0.23
N PHE A 45 -13.43 5.67 0.69
CA PHE A 45 -13.66 6.00 2.09
C PHE A 45 -13.98 7.49 2.30
N LEU A 46 -13.25 8.39 1.65
CA LEU A 46 -13.48 9.83 1.74
C LEU A 46 -14.84 10.27 1.17
N SER A 47 -15.43 9.47 0.27
CA SER A 47 -16.78 9.72 -0.25
C SER A 47 -17.92 9.27 0.67
N GLN A 48 -17.62 8.55 1.75
CA GLN A 48 -18.62 8.05 2.68
C GLN A 48 -19.03 9.16 3.67
N ASN A 49 -20.31 9.17 4.06
CA ASN A 49 -20.86 10.23 4.93
C ASN A 49 -21.73 9.71 6.09
N LYS A 50 -21.82 8.39 6.27
CA LYS A 50 -22.61 7.77 7.34
C LYS A 50 -21.73 6.80 8.13
N PHE A 51 -21.73 5.54 7.75
CA PHE A 51 -20.91 4.50 8.34
C PHE A 51 -20.34 3.57 7.29
N VAL A 52 -19.24 2.91 7.64
CA VAL A 52 -18.60 1.86 6.84
C VAL A 52 -18.19 0.71 7.74
N GLU A 53 -18.12 -0.50 7.18
CA GLU A 53 -17.53 -1.64 7.86
C GLU A 53 -16.00 -1.60 7.72
N GLY A 54 -15.32 -1.64 8.87
CA GLY A 54 -13.86 -1.78 8.95
C GLY A 54 -13.47 -3.21 9.27
N TYR A 55 -12.82 -3.90 8.34
CA TYR A 55 -12.44 -5.31 8.49
C TYR A 55 -11.22 -5.47 9.39
N LYS A 56 -11.40 -6.00 10.62
CA LYS A 56 -10.32 -6.22 11.58
C LYS A 56 -9.35 -7.33 11.18
N ASN A 57 -9.86 -8.36 10.51
CA ASN A 57 -9.08 -9.55 10.15
C ASN A 57 -8.64 -9.55 8.68
N VAL A 58 -8.80 -8.44 7.97
CA VAL A 58 -8.23 -8.24 6.64
C VAL A 58 -6.95 -7.42 6.78
N ILE A 59 -5.82 -8.12 6.76
CA ILE A 59 -4.50 -7.53 7.01
C ILE A 59 -3.82 -7.16 5.69
N PHE A 60 -3.18 -6.02 5.70
CA PHE A 60 -2.54 -5.38 4.56
C PHE A 60 -1.18 -4.79 4.99
N SER A 61 -0.20 -4.77 4.12
CA SER A 61 1.13 -4.21 4.39
C SER A 61 1.64 -3.37 3.22
N GLY A 62 0.79 -2.53 2.67
CA GLY A 62 1.18 -1.65 1.56
C GLY A 62 1.93 -0.40 1.99
N THR A 63 1.96 0.57 1.09
CA THR A 63 2.47 1.92 1.36
C THR A 63 1.59 2.95 0.64
N THR A 64 1.90 4.25 0.75
CA THR A 64 1.24 5.27 -0.06
C THR A 64 1.90 5.41 -1.43
N VAL A 65 1.14 5.88 -2.43
CA VAL A 65 1.68 6.17 -3.78
C VAL A 65 2.83 7.17 -3.69
N LEU A 66 2.68 8.21 -2.84
CA LEU A 66 3.73 9.21 -2.61
C LEU A 66 5.02 8.58 -2.08
N GLU A 67 4.93 7.75 -1.04
CA GLU A 67 6.12 7.09 -0.49
C GLU A 67 6.74 6.14 -1.51
N LEU A 68 5.94 5.41 -2.29
CA LEU A 68 6.48 4.55 -3.36
C LEU A 68 7.26 5.37 -4.40
N ALA A 69 6.77 6.55 -4.79
CA ALA A 69 7.49 7.43 -5.71
C ALA A 69 8.84 7.88 -5.13
N ILE A 70 8.86 8.27 -3.86
CA ILE A 70 10.09 8.63 -3.14
C ILE A 70 11.07 7.45 -3.07
N LEU A 71 10.56 6.23 -2.82
CA LEU A 71 11.40 5.04 -2.77
C LEU A 71 12.00 4.71 -4.14
N ILE A 72 11.24 4.84 -5.20
CA ILE A 72 11.72 4.64 -6.57
C ILE A 72 12.84 5.65 -6.88
N GLU A 73 12.60 6.94 -6.62
CA GLU A 73 13.55 8.00 -6.90
C GLU A 73 14.86 7.83 -6.11
N LYS A 74 14.76 7.61 -4.79
CA LYS A 74 15.92 7.64 -3.90
C LYS A 74 16.69 6.32 -3.80
N TYR A 75 16.01 5.21 -3.90
CA TYR A 75 16.59 3.90 -3.58
C TYR A 75 16.62 2.92 -4.76
N ILE A 76 15.87 3.15 -5.84
CA ILE A 76 15.82 2.24 -6.97
C ILE A 76 16.55 2.82 -8.17
N ILE A 77 16.18 4.02 -8.63
CA ILE A 77 16.80 4.63 -9.81
C ILE A 77 18.33 4.73 -9.72
N PRO A 78 18.93 5.11 -8.57
CA PRO A 78 20.39 5.19 -8.45
C PRO A 78 21.11 3.83 -8.36
N ARG A 79 20.37 2.71 -8.31
CA ARG A 79 20.88 1.37 -7.97
C ARG A 79 20.71 0.39 -9.13
N SER A 80 21.63 0.41 -10.08
CA SER A 80 21.68 -0.55 -11.20
C SER A 80 22.00 -1.99 -10.80
N ASP A 81 22.43 -2.21 -9.56
CA ASP A 81 22.70 -3.53 -8.99
C ASP A 81 21.45 -4.24 -8.46
N LEU A 82 20.33 -3.51 -8.28
CA LEU A 82 19.06 -4.12 -7.87
C LEU A 82 18.43 -4.88 -9.03
N LYS A 83 18.16 -6.16 -8.83
CA LYS A 83 17.59 -7.05 -9.84
C LYS A 83 16.73 -8.15 -9.22
N GLY A 84 16.00 -8.86 -10.09
CA GLY A 84 15.09 -9.93 -9.69
C GLY A 84 13.78 -9.41 -9.13
N ILE A 85 13.21 -10.09 -8.14
CA ILE A 85 11.89 -9.77 -7.58
C ILE A 85 12.07 -9.25 -6.15
N LEU A 86 11.65 -8.01 -5.89
CA LEU A 86 11.67 -7.39 -4.57
C LEU A 86 10.26 -6.99 -4.13
N ASN A 87 9.97 -7.21 -2.85
CA ASN A 87 8.75 -6.70 -2.24
C ASN A 87 9.01 -5.33 -1.59
N ILE A 88 8.10 -4.37 -1.80
CA ILE A 88 8.06 -3.10 -1.06
C ILE A 88 6.77 -3.07 -0.26
N SER A 89 6.90 -2.98 1.05
CA SER A 89 5.76 -2.93 1.96
C SER A 89 6.04 -2.07 3.18
N GLY A 90 4.97 -1.56 3.78
CA GLY A 90 4.96 -0.94 5.08
C GLY A 90 4.71 -1.94 6.21
N GLU A 91 4.42 -1.41 7.39
CA GLU A 91 3.96 -2.21 8.53
C GLU A 91 2.61 -2.86 8.23
N SER A 92 2.42 -4.07 8.77
CA SER A 92 1.12 -4.77 8.66
C SER A 92 0.05 -4.03 9.45
N ILE A 93 -1.10 -3.81 8.84
CA ILE A 93 -2.23 -3.11 9.44
C ILE A 93 -3.55 -3.77 9.04
N SER A 94 -4.56 -3.75 9.90
CA SER A 94 -5.91 -4.14 9.53
C SER A 94 -6.58 -3.04 8.66
N LYS A 95 -7.54 -3.43 7.82
CA LYS A 95 -8.33 -2.42 7.09
C LYS A 95 -9.08 -1.51 8.05
N PHE A 96 -9.55 -2.02 9.18
CA PHE A 96 -10.19 -1.22 10.23
C PHE A 96 -9.27 -0.13 10.79
N ASP A 97 -8.05 -0.50 11.21
CA ASP A 97 -7.11 0.47 11.79
C ASP A 97 -6.60 1.47 10.74
N LEU A 98 -6.40 1.01 9.50
CA LEU A 98 -6.03 1.90 8.40
C LEU A 98 -7.10 2.96 8.14
N LEU A 99 -8.40 2.57 8.09
CA LEU A 99 -9.50 3.53 7.92
C LEU A 99 -9.58 4.51 9.09
N LYS A 100 -9.30 4.08 10.33
CA LYS A 100 -9.23 4.98 11.49
C LYS A 100 -8.12 6.03 11.34
N ILE A 101 -6.92 5.62 10.91
CA ILE A 101 -5.82 6.57 10.67
C ILE A 101 -6.20 7.56 9.56
N ILE A 102 -6.82 7.09 8.47
CA ILE A 102 -7.30 7.97 7.40
C ILE A 102 -8.36 8.94 7.94
N SER A 103 -9.33 8.45 8.69
CA SER A 103 -10.37 9.29 9.31
C SER A 103 -9.78 10.38 10.19
N ASP A 104 -8.80 10.03 11.05
CA ASP A 104 -8.13 10.98 11.93
C ASP A 104 -7.36 12.07 11.17
N VAL A 105 -6.64 11.69 10.09
CA VAL A 105 -5.81 12.62 9.32
C VAL A 105 -6.68 13.54 8.44
N TYR A 106 -7.65 12.97 7.73
CA TYR A 106 -8.54 13.71 6.83
C TYR A 106 -9.75 14.35 7.53
N GLN A 107 -9.84 14.21 8.88
CA GLN A 107 -10.90 14.79 9.70
C GLN A 107 -12.31 14.42 9.20
N THR A 108 -12.53 13.16 8.82
CA THR A 108 -13.85 12.68 8.39
C THR A 108 -14.76 12.41 9.59
N SER A 109 -16.07 12.54 9.40
CA SER A 109 -17.10 12.19 10.39
C SER A 109 -17.70 10.81 10.19
N THR A 110 -17.16 10.02 9.26
CA THR A 110 -17.65 8.67 8.92
C THR A 110 -17.41 7.71 10.08
N GLU A 111 -18.47 7.08 10.58
CA GLU A 111 -18.35 6.04 11.61
C GLU A 111 -17.76 4.76 11.02
N ILE A 112 -16.78 4.16 11.70
CA ILE A 112 -16.14 2.91 11.26
C ILE A 112 -16.55 1.79 12.21
N ILE A 113 -17.44 0.92 11.74
CA ILE A 113 -17.98 -0.21 12.51
C ILE A 113 -17.04 -1.42 12.33
N PRO A 114 -16.55 -2.03 13.42
CA PRO A 114 -15.65 -3.17 13.31
C PRO A 114 -16.38 -4.39 12.76
N TYR A 115 -15.79 -5.08 11.78
CA TYR A 115 -16.29 -6.31 11.17
C TYR A 115 -15.22 -7.41 11.21
N GLU A 116 -15.56 -8.61 11.73
CA GLU A 116 -14.57 -9.65 12.06
C GLU A 116 -14.71 -10.95 11.25
N SER A 117 -15.82 -11.13 10.51
CA SER A 117 -16.14 -12.40 9.87
C SER A 117 -15.25 -12.78 8.69
N ILE A 118 -14.60 -11.79 8.04
CA ILE A 118 -13.71 -12.02 6.90
C ILE A 118 -12.26 -12.05 7.39
N LYS A 119 -11.53 -13.11 7.03
CA LYS A 119 -10.10 -13.25 7.34
C LYS A 119 -9.30 -13.36 6.05
N ILE A 120 -8.46 -12.35 5.78
CA ILE A 120 -7.58 -12.31 4.61
C ILE A 120 -6.24 -11.74 5.07
N ASN A 121 -5.14 -12.39 4.68
CA ASN A 121 -3.81 -11.86 4.88
C ASN A 121 -3.14 -11.60 3.51
N ARG A 122 -2.86 -10.33 3.23
CA ARG A 122 -2.18 -9.87 2.01
C ARG A 122 -0.90 -9.11 2.36
N THR A 123 -0.19 -9.57 3.37
CA THR A 123 1.08 -8.96 3.78
C THR A 123 2.20 -9.40 2.85
N LEU A 124 3.12 -8.49 2.57
CA LEU A 124 4.36 -8.73 1.87
C LEU A 124 5.53 -8.56 2.86
N ASN A 125 6.56 -9.34 2.69
CA ASN A 125 7.81 -9.20 3.45
C ASN A 125 8.81 -8.39 2.63
N SER A 126 9.12 -7.17 3.09
CA SER A 126 10.09 -6.25 2.47
C SER A 126 11.48 -6.29 3.08
N SER A 127 11.78 -7.24 3.96
CA SER A 127 13.07 -7.30 4.67
C SER A 127 14.28 -7.32 3.74
N GLN A 128 14.17 -7.97 2.57
CA GLN A 128 15.23 -7.99 1.56
C GLN A 128 15.47 -6.60 0.97
N PHE A 129 14.42 -5.89 0.56
CA PHE A 129 14.51 -4.52 0.07
C PHE A 129 15.13 -3.60 1.12
N ASN A 130 14.62 -3.65 2.36
CA ASN A 130 15.12 -2.84 3.46
C ASN A 130 16.61 -3.10 3.75
N LYS A 131 17.03 -4.38 3.74
CA LYS A 131 18.44 -4.75 3.92
C LYS A 131 19.35 -4.24 2.80
N LEU A 132 18.91 -4.33 1.54
CA LEU A 132 19.69 -3.90 0.38
C LEU A 132 19.80 -2.38 0.29
N THR A 133 18.78 -1.64 0.70
CA THR A 133 18.68 -0.19 0.51
C THR A 133 18.96 0.62 1.77
N GLY A 134 18.90 0.00 2.96
CA GLY A 134 18.93 0.72 4.24
C GLY A 134 17.64 1.47 4.56
N TYR A 135 16.57 1.29 3.75
CA TYR A 135 15.30 1.95 4.00
C TYR A 135 14.67 1.49 5.33
N GLN A 136 14.19 2.45 6.11
CA GLN A 136 13.44 2.23 7.33
C GLN A 136 11.96 2.52 7.09
N THR A 137 11.13 1.53 7.34
CA THR A 137 9.69 1.62 7.15
C THR A 137 9.07 2.70 8.05
N LYS A 138 8.30 3.61 7.46
CA LYS A 138 7.58 4.66 8.19
C LYS A 138 6.26 4.13 8.74
N SER A 139 5.78 4.73 9.84
CA SER A 139 4.47 4.42 10.40
C SER A 139 3.33 4.83 9.44
N TRP A 140 2.21 4.12 9.48
CA TRP A 140 1.05 4.44 8.67
C TRP A 140 0.54 5.86 8.89
N LYS A 141 0.55 6.35 10.14
CA LYS A 141 0.13 7.73 10.43
C LYS A 141 1.02 8.76 9.73
N SER A 142 2.33 8.54 9.71
CA SER A 142 3.27 9.41 8.98
C SER A 142 3.05 9.36 7.47
N LEU A 143 2.84 8.16 6.91
CA LEU A 143 2.59 7.97 5.48
C LEU A 143 1.31 8.67 5.01
N ILE A 144 0.21 8.50 5.75
CA ILE A 144 -1.09 9.11 5.43
C ILE A 144 -1.02 10.63 5.56
N LYS A 145 -0.36 11.14 6.62
CA LYS A 145 -0.20 12.59 6.82
C LYS A 145 0.61 13.24 5.68
N SER A 146 1.75 12.65 5.32
CA SER A 146 2.55 13.16 4.19
C SER A 146 1.77 13.17 2.88
N MET A 147 0.94 12.15 2.64
CA MET A 147 0.11 12.05 1.44
C MET A 147 -0.98 13.13 1.41
N GLU A 148 -1.63 13.40 2.54
CA GLU A 148 -2.64 14.46 2.68
C GLU A 148 -2.01 15.84 2.47
N GLU A 149 -0.89 16.15 3.14
CA GLU A 149 -0.15 17.39 2.98
C GLU A 149 0.28 17.62 1.52
N PHE A 150 0.79 16.59 0.85
CA PHE A 150 1.17 16.66 -0.57
C PHE A 150 -0.04 16.97 -1.47
N ASN A 151 -1.18 16.34 -1.20
CA ASN A 151 -2.41 16.58 -1.98
C ASN A 151 -2.91 18.02 -1.82
N LEU A 152 -2.87 18.57 -0.61
CA LEU A 152 -3.27 19.97 -0.36
C LEU A 152 -2.39 21.00 -1.07
N LEU A 153 -1.10 20.70 -1.24
CA LEU A 153 -0.16 21.61 -1.93
C LEU A 153 -0.32 21.59 -3.46
N ASN A 154 -1.00 20.58 -4.02
CA ASN A 154 -1.12 20.37 -5.48
C ASN A 154 -2.56 20.46 -5.99
N GLN A 155 -3.50 20.94 -5.19
CA GLN A 155 -4.85 21.32 -5.59
C GLN A 155 -4.89 22.81 -5.99
#